data_d5349d122802dd708cb3ee4261e498d7
#
_entry.id   d5349d122802dd708cb3ee4261e498d7
#
_cell.length_a   1.000
_cell.length_b   1.000
_cell.length_c   1.000
_cell.angle_alpha   90.00
_cell.angle_beta   90.00
_cell.angle_gamma   90.00
#
_symmetry.space_group_name_H-M   'P 1'
#
loop_
_entity.id
_entity.type
_entity.pdbx_description
1 polymer ?
#
loop_
_entity_poly.entity_id
_entity_poly.type
_entity_poly.pdbx_seq_one_letter_code
_entity_poly.pdbx_strand_id
1 'polypeptide(L)'
;MVTPGGALREFADHWTPIFADPRRRYDHAAAITSREPVEGGARLSVRTEGGEPLQVELAFVTPEVFRLRAWLDDEPHADSPMLVEGAHRRHVVRVSEDDGAIAIDSGALRVRLARSRWAMTVEDAAGHALIEPSQDNTLLRTPFVLPLGFSRDGAGRAAFHESFGLTPDERMYGLGEQFGPFDKRGQRLVSWSRDPTGGLASTVSYLNIPFFMSGRGYGVFVHHASRIVYELGQPALQSAAFRVEDPYLDYFLVYGPTPKEMIERYTELTGRPPAPPLWTFGAWFSRCMYRDREQVEGIVEGLRELSIPGDVVHVDPRWLKERRSRERDGCDFVWDEEAFPDPEGFVRWLRERGFRLSLWENPYVWVNTEMYREGLQQGYFVRSQDGGLARPLDNPDDTVLIDFTNPEAYRWWQEKHRPHLRMGVAAFKPDYGEAVPSDALFADGRTGEQAHNIYPLLYNRCVYEVMREERGEAMLFSRSG
;
A
#
# COMPACT_ATOMS: atom_id res chain seq x y z
N MET A 1 28.09 44.19 14.16
CA MET A 1 27.91 43.36 15.38
C MET A 1 26.73 42.45 15.13
N VAL A 2 26.99 41.19 14.87
CA VAL A 2 25.95 40.17 14.76
C VAL A 2 25.45 39.91 16.18
N THR A 3 24.17 40.14 16.43
CA THR A 3 23.59 39.82 17.74
C THR A 3 23.70 38.29 18.00
N PRO A 4 24.03 37.85 19.24
CA PRO A 4 24.18 36.43 19.54
C PRO A 4 23.00 35.56 19.10
N GLY A 5 21.80 36.12 19.02
CA GLY A 5 20.61 35.42 18.50
C GLY A 5 20.57 35.22 16.98
N GLY A 6 21.31 36.02 16.20
CA GLY A 6 21.39 35.87 14.74
C GLY A 6 22.27 34.69 14.33
N ALA A 7 23.44 34.55 14.97
CA ALA A 7 24.34 33.43 14.69
C ALA A 7 23.76 32.08 15.10
N LEU A 8 22.95 32.00 16.18
CA LEU A 8 22.26 30.79 16.61
C LEU A 8 21.10 30.43 15.67
N ARG A 9 20.41 31.44 15.11
CA ARG A 9 19.37 31.16 14.08
C ARG A 9 19.99 30.67 12.78
N GLU A 10 21.04 31.30 12.31
CA GLU A 10 21.76 30.88 11.10
C GLU A 10 22.38 29.49 11.26
N PHE A 11 22.83 29.14 12.46
CA PHE A 11 23.30 27.80 12.80
C PHE A 11 22.12 26.80 12.87
N ALA A 12 20.97 27.20 13.39
CA ALA A 12 19.75 26.38 13.41
C ALA A 12 19.20 26.12 11.99
N ASP A 13 19.29 27.11 11.10
CA ASP A 13 18.86 26.99 9.71
C ASP A 13 19.74 26.01 8.92
N HIS A 14 20.99 25.79 9.31
CA HIS A 14 21.87 24.74 8.76
C HIS A 14 21.56 23.34 9.28
N TRP A 15 20.82 23.22 10.38
CA TRP A 15 20.37 21.97 10.98
C TRP A 15 18.89 21.73 10.72
N THR A 16 18.41 22.16 9.58
CA THR A 16 17.03 22.00 9.17
C THR A 16 16.58 20.54 9.29
N PRO A 17 15.40 20.29 9.81
CA PRO A 17 14.91 18.94 9.99
C PRO A 17 14.97 18.13 8.69
N ILE A 18 15.22 16.88 8.82
CA ILE A 18 15.57 15.88 7.83
C ILE A 18 14.60 15.79 6.65
N PHE A 19 13.35 16.17 6.86
CA PHE A 19 12.36 16.28 5.78
C PHE A 19 12.35 17.63 5.07
N ALA A 20 13.24 18.52 5.38
CA ALA A 20 13.16 19.88 4.88
C ALA A 20 13.33 19.95 3.37
N ASP A 21 12.23 19.84 2.70
CA ASP A 21 12.09 20.41 1.38
C ASP A 21 11.93 21.93 1.55
N PRO A 22 12.88 22.75 1.07
CA PRO A 22 12.82 24.21 1.22
C PRO A 22 11.60 24.86 0.55
N ARG A 23 10.89 24.10 -0.29
CA ARG A 23 9.64 24.52 -0.93
C ARG A 23 8.42 24.34 -0.02
N ARG A 24 8.59 23.72 1.17
CA ARG A 24 7.50 23.45 2.12
C ARG A 24 7.72 24.21 3.43
N ARG A 25 6.62 24.60 4.05
CA ARG A 25 6.62 25.17 5.41
C ARG A 25 6.18 24.07 6.37
N TYR A 26 6.99 23.86 7.40
CA TYR A 26 6.78 22.81 8.40
C TYR A 26 6.22 23.39 9.69
N ASP A 27 5.30 22.66 10.30
CA ASP A 27 4.81 22.87 11.66
C ASP A 27 4.65 21.52 12.38
N HIS A 28 4.72 21.51 13.70
CA HIS A 28 4.68 20.27 14.47
C HIS A 28 3.95 20.46 15.79
N ALA A 29 3.47 19.36 16.37
CA ALA A 29 2.80 19.32 17.65
C ALA A 29 3.69 19.87 18.76
N ALA A 30 3.16 20.77 19.57
CA ALA A 30 3.89 21.42 20.66
C ALA A 30 3.27 21.13 22.03
N ALA A 31 1.97 21.35 22.20
CA ALA A 31 1.33 21.19 23.50
C ALA A 31 -0.10 20.66 23.39
N ILE A 32 -0.45 19.70 24.25
CA ILE A 32 -1.82 19.23 24.41
C ILE A 32 -2.62 20.27 25.20
N THR A 33 -3.67 20.81 24.62
CA THR A 33 -4.49 21.86 25.22
C THR A 33 -5.76 21.30 25.88
N SER A 34 -6.32 20.22 25.33
CA SER A 34 -7.46 19.53 25.92
C SER A 34 -7.46 18.04 25.59
N ARG A 35 -8.23 17.28 26.34
CA ARG A 35 -8.47 15.86 26.14
C ARG A 35 -9.96 15.55 26.28
N GLU A 36 -10.48 14.77 25.36
CA GLU A 36 -11.80 14.17 25.40
C GLU A 36 -11.69 12.65 25.44
N PRO A 37 -12.49 11.94 26.24
CA PRO A 37 -12.51 10.48 26.23
C PRO A 37 -13.16 10.00 24.93
N VAL A 38 -12.55 8.98 24.31
CA VAL A 38 -13.14 8.18 23.24
C VAL A 38 -13.10 6.72 23.63
N GLU A 39 -13.91 5.89 23.00
CA GLU A 39 -13.85 4.45 23.20
C GLU A 39 -12.46 3.92 22.84
N GLY A 40 -11.83 3.24 23.79
CA GLY A 40 -10.48 2.68 23.63
C GLY A 40 -9.33 3.69 23.78
N GLY A 41 -9.57 4.97 24.14
CA GLY A 41 -8.48 5.91 24.22
C GLY A 41 -8.84 7.35 24.54
N ALA A 42 -8.24 8.27 23.78
CA ALA A 42 -8.44 9.70 23.96
C ALA A 42 -8.32 10.47 22.63
N ARG A 43 -9.14 11.51 22.48
CA ARG A 43 -8.99 12.56 21.49
C ARG A 43 -8.37 13.78 22.14
N LEU A 44 -7.40 14.37 21.48
CA LEU A 44 -6.57 15.45 21.99
C LEU A 44 -6.66 16.64 21.05
N SER A 45 -6.91 17.82 21.61
CA SER A 45 -6.62 19.06 20.89
C SER A 45 -5.17 19.44 21.18
N VAL A 46 -4.41 19.63 20.14
CA VAL A 46 -2.97 19.93 20.22
C VAL A 46 -2.74 21.28 19.55
N ARG A 47 -1.97 22.14 20.18
CA ARG A 47 -1.45 23.35 19.58
C ARG A 47 -0.09 23.07 18.99
N THR A 48 0.11 23.47 17.74
CA THR A 48 1.41 23.35 17.09
C THR A 48 2.37 24.47 17.50
N GLU A 49 3.64 24.38 17.13
CA GLU A 49 4.64 25.41 17.40
C GLU A 49 4.27 26.73 16.67
N GLY A 50 3.73 26.64 15.45
CA GLY A 50 3.20 27.79 14.70
C GLY A 50 1.86 28.32 15.21
N GLY A 51 1.24 27.63 16.18
CA GLY A 51 -0.03 28.05 16.80
C GLY A 51 -1.30 27.49 16.13
N GLU A 52 -1.18 26.67 15.09
CA GLU A 52 -2.34 26.06 14.43
C GLU A 52 -2.95 24.94 15.32
N PRO A 53 -4.27 24.75 15.30
CA PRO A 53 -4.92 23.64 15.98
C PRO A 53 -4.68 22.33 15.22
N LEU A 54 -4.33 21.27 15.93
CA LEU A 54 -4.18 19.92 15.42
C LEU A 54 -5.03 18.99 16.29
N GLN A 55 -5.84 18.13 15.65
CA GLN A 55 -6.58 17.08 16.34
C GLN A 55 -5.78 15.79 16.29
N VAL A 56 -5.71 15.06 17.40
CA VAL A 56 -5.05 13.76 17.47
C VAL A 56 -5.96 12.79 18.23
N GLU A 57 -6.27 11.66 17.63
CA GLU A 57 -6.98 10.56 18.30
C GLU A 57 -6.05 9.37 18.43
N LEU A 58 -5.93 8.82 19.63
CA LEU A 58 -5.26 7.56 19.90
C LEU A 58 -6.24 6.60 20.55
N ALA A 59 -6.49 5.47 19.89
CA ALA A 59 -7.41 4.44 20.38
C ALA A 59 -6.87 3.03 20.17
N PHE A 60 -6.98 2.19 21.19
CA PHE A 60 -6.59 0.79 21.15
C PHE A 60 -7.64 -0.06 20.44
N VAL A 61 -7.20 -0.87 19.48
CA VAL A 61 -8.00 -1.88 18.76
C VAL A 61 -7.98 -3.22 19.52
N THR A 62 -6.79 -3.62 19.97
CA THR A 62 -6.53 -4.75 20.87
C THR A 62 -5.58 -4.30 21.98
N PRO A 63 -5.28 -5.11 23.02
CA PRO A 63 -4.27 -4.73 24.00
C PRO A 63 -2.91 -4.39 23.39
N GLU A 64 -2.54 -5.00 22.25
CA GLU A 64 -1.24 -4.88 21.61
C GLU A 64 -1.23 -3.95 20.39
N VAL A 65 -2.39 -3.41 19.98
CA VAL A 65 -2.50 -2.60 18.79
C VAL A 65 -3.27 -1.33 19.08
N PHE A 66 -2.67 -0.18 18.81
CA PHE A 66 -3.41 1.08 18.79
C PHE A 66 -3.32 1.76 17.44
N ARG A 67 -4.32 2.59 17.13
CA ARG A 67 -4.40 3.48 15.98
C ARG A 67 -4.18 4.91 16.44
N LEU A 68 -3.32 5.64 15.75
CA LEU A 68 -3.18 7.08 15.90
C LEU A 68 -3.62 7.76 14.61
N ARG A 69 -4.52 8.74 14.75
CA ARG A 69 -5.02 9.60 13.67
C ARG A 69 -4.73 11.04 14.02
N ALA A 70 -4.29 11.85 13.05
CA ALA A 70 -4.08 13.28 13.24
C ALA A 70 -4.57 14.06 12.01
N TRP A 71 -5.26 15.18 12.23
CA TRP A 71 -5.84 16.01 11.16
C TRP A 71 -5.97 17.46 11.58
N LEU A 72 -6.10 18.36 10.59
CA LEU A 72 -6.22 19.81 10.82
C LEU A 72 -7.67 20.26 10.85
N ASP A 73 -8.40 20.01 9.79
CA ASP A 73 -9.76 20.52 9.58
C ASP A 73 -10.82 19.43 9.80
N ASP A 74 -11.13 18.66 8.77
CA ASP A 74 -12.15 17.61 8.80
C ASP A 74 -11.56 16.28 9.26
N GLU A 75 -12.30 15.55 10.12
CA GLU A 75 -11.95 14.21 10.54
C GLU A 75 -11.92 13.26 9.33
N PRO A 76 -10.79 12.58 9.04
CA PRO A 76 -10.69 11.68 7.91
C PRO A 76 -11.58 10.44 8.09
N HIS A 77 -12.01 9.86 6.97
CA HIS A 77 -12.74 8.59 7.00
C HIS A 77 -11.91 7.50 7.68
N ALA A 78 -12.58 6.70 8.53
CA ALA A 78 -11.91 5.63 9.26
C ALA A 78 -11.71 4.36 8.43
N ASP A 79 -12.49 4.20 7.35
CA ASP A 79 -12.57 2.99 6.54
C ASP A 79 -11.71 3.06 5.29
N SER A 80 -11.11 1.93 4.93
CA SER A 80 -10.46 1.76 3.65
C SER A 80 -10.49 0.28 3.24
N PRO A 81 -10.35 -0.03 1.93
CA PRO A 81 -10.25 -1.42 1.47
C PRO A 81 -9.03 -2.19 2.02
N MET A 82 -8.06 -1.51 2.64
CA MET A 82 -6.91 -2.14 3.29
C MET A 82 -7.24 -2.74 4.66
N LEU A 83 -8.40 -2.42 5.24
CA LEU A 83 -8.80 -2.88 6.58
C LEU A 83 -9.95 -3.89 6.50
N VAL A 84 -9.95 -4.84 7.43
CA VAL A 84 -11.11 -5.72 7.67
C VAL A 84 -11.93 -5.23 8.87
N GLU A 85 -13.14 -5.73 9.02
CA GLU A 85 -14.07 -5.34 10.09
C GLU A 85 -13.43 -5.37 11.49
N GLY A 86 -12.54 -6.33 11.74
CA GLY A 86 -11.81 -6.45 13.01
C GLY A 86 -10.95 -5.23 13.40
N ALA A 87 -10.53 -4.42 12.42
CA ALA A 87 -9.72 -3.23 12.63
C ALA A 87 -10.46 -2.06 13.30
N HIS A 88 -11.80 -2.13 13.35
CA HIS A 88 -12.65 -1.10 13.97
C HIS A 88 -13.03 -1.40 15.41
N ARG A 89 -12.56 -2.52 15.96
CA ARG A 89 -12.75 -2.86 17.38
C ARG A 89 -12.13 -1.80 18.28
N ARG A 90 -12.64 -1.70 19.50
CA ARG A 90 -12.10 -0.83 20.53
C ARG A 90 -11.86 -1.64 21.79
N HIS A 91 -10.62 -1.56 22.30
CA HIS A 91 -10.22 -2.24 23.53
C HIS A 91 -10.37 -1.28 24.71
N VAL A 92 -10.88 -1.80 25.84
CA VAL A 92 -11.03 -1.02 27.07
C VAL A 92 -9.65 -0.70 27.66
N VAL A 93 -9.39 0.58 27.91
CA VAL A 93 -8.12 1.08 28.42
C VAL A 93 -8.31 1.84 29.73
N ARG A 94 -7.23 1.96 30.48
CA ARG A 94 -7.14 2.89 31.63
C ARG A 94 -6.45 4.18 31.15
N VAL A 95 -7.14 5.29 31.28
CA VAL A 95 -6.55 6.61 31.01
C VAL A 95 -6.27 7.29 32.35
N SER A 96 -5.06 7.76 32.54
CA SER A 96 -4.64 8.56 33.69
C SER A 96 -3.87 9.79 33.20
N GLU A 97 -3.87 10.84 34.00
CA GLU A 97 -3.16 12.06 33.68
C GLU A 97 -2.54 12.68 34.92
N ASP A 98 -1.41 13.32 34.71
CA ASP A 98 -0.71 14.17 35.66
C ASP A 98 -0.40 15.53 35.00
N ASP A 99 0.25 16.44 35.73
CA ASP A 99 0.61 17.76 35.22
C ASP A 99 1.56 17.72 34.01
N GLY A 100 2.28 16.63 33.83
CA GLY A 100 3.29 16.47 32.78
C GLY A 100 2.85 15.62 31.57
N ALA A 101 1.90 14.71 31.76
CA ALA A 101 1.55 13.74 30.70
C ALA A 101 0.16 13.14 30.85
N ILE A 102 -0.31 12.58 29.73
CA ILE A 102 -1.46 11.67 29.65
C ILE A 102 -0.92 10.27 29.39
N ALA A 103 -1.35 9.29 30.19
CA ALA A 103 -1.01 7.89 30.00
C ALA A 103 -2.25 7.07 29.65
N ILE A 104 -2.15 6.24 28.61
CA ILE A 104 -3.18 5.31 28.15
C ILE A 104 -2.60 3.91 28.27
N ASP A 105 -3.22 3.05 29.08
CA ASP A 105 -2.74 1.73 29.45
C ASP A 105 -3.76 0.66 29.01
N SER A 106 -3.34 -0.23 28.12
CA SER A 106 -4.14 -1.34 27.61
C SER A 106 -3.93 -2.65 28.38
N GLY A 107 -2.97 -2.67 29.30
CA GLY A 107 -2.48 -3.89 29.95
C GLY A 107 -1.29 -4.55 29.25
N ALA A 108 -1.22 -4.51 27.92
CA ALA A 108 -0.04 -4.96 27.17
C ALA A 108 0.92 -3.82 26.81
N LEU A 109 0.37 -2.64 26.56
CA LEU A 109 1.13 -1.44 26.22
C LEU A 109 0.71 -0.28 27.11
N ARG A 110 1.68 0.58 27.39
CA ARG A 110 1.46 1.90 27.99
C ARG A 110 1.97 2.98 27.05
N VAL A 111 1.06 3.82 26.57
CA VAL A 111 1.39 5.01 25.78
C VAL A 111 1.37 6.23 26.69
N ARG A 112 2.45 6.98 26.72
CA ARG A 112 2.59 8.22 27.46
C ARG A 112 2.80 9.39 26.52
N LEU A 113 1.94 10.41 26.62
CA LEU A 113 1.95 11.61 25.80
C LEU A 113 2.29 12.82 26.67
N ALA A 114 3.41 13.47 26.41
CA ALA A 114 3.81 14.67 27.15
C ALA A 114 2.90 15.86 26.81
N ARG A 115 2.44 16.60 27.82
CA ARG A 115 1.52 17.73 27.65
C ARG A 115 2.17 18.97 27.05
N SER A 116 3.38 19.25 27.43
CA SER A 116 4.19 20.36 26.90
C SER A 116 5.42 19.81 26.22
N ARG A 117 5.73 20.30 25.01
CA ARG A 117 6.72 19.68 24.10
C ARG A 117 6.31 18.26 23.75
N TRP A 118 5.39 18.18 22.78
CA TRP A 118 4.86 16.90 22.31
C TRP A 118 5.94 15.82 22.22
N ALA A 119 5.71 14.74 22.93
CA ALA A 119 6.55 13.55 22.88
C ALA A 119 5.67 12.32 23.21
N MET A 120 5.80 11.28 22.41
CA MET A 120 5.14 10.00 22.64
C MET A 120 6.20 8.96 23.04
N THR A 121 5.94 8.26 24.15
CA THR A 121 6.67 7.06 24.52
C THR A 121 5.72 5.89 24.59
N VAL A 122 6.19 4.71 24.15
CA VAL A 122 5.44 3.46 24.24
C VAL A 122 6.30 2.42 24.94
N GLU A 123 5.74 1.82 25.97
CA GLU A 123 6.38 0.77 26.77
C GLU A 123 5.52 -0.51 26.73
N ASP A 124 6.16 -1.66 26.81
CA ASP A 124 5.47 -2.93 27.06
C ASP A 124 5.05 -3.08 28.55
N ALA A 125 4.34 -4.15 28.87
CA ALA A 125 3.88 -4.42 30.23
C ALA A 125 5.02 -4.65 31.23
N ALA A 126 6.23 -4.95 30.80
CA ALA A 126 7.43 -5.08 31.63
C ALA A 126 8.17 -3.74 31.82
N GLY A 127 7.73 -2.68 31.16
CA GLY A 127 8.35 -1.36 31.18
C GLY A 127 9.54 -1.20 30.22
N HIS A 128 9.69 -2.09 29.25
CA HIS A 128 10.69 -1.90 28.20
C HIS A 128 10.19 -0.86 27.21
N ALA A 129 11.01 0.14 26.93
CA ALA A 129 10.67 1.15 25.94
C ALA A 129 10.72 0.56 24.53
N LEU A 130 9.60 0.64 23.82
CA LEU A 130 9.46 0.25 22.40
C LEU A 130 9.66 1.44 21.50
N ILE A 131 9.01 2.56 21.80
CA ILE A 131 9.13 3.82 21.10
C ILE A 131 9.51 4.92 22.09
N GLU A 132 10.46 5.72 21.67
CA GLU A 132 10.89 6.94 22.34
C GLU A 132 10.85 8.09 21.32
N PRO A 133 10.69 9.36 21.75
CA PRO A 133 10.77 10.48 20.84
C PRO A 133 12.17 10.60 20.23
N SER A 134 12.25 11.13 19.02
CA SER A 134 13.53 11.52 18.43
C SER A 134 14.23 12.55 19.33
N GLN A 135 15.57 12.47 19.42
CA GLN A 135 16.34 13.34 20.30
C GLN A 135 16.28 14.80 19.87
N ASP A 136 16.15 15.68 20.85
CA ASP A 136 16.26 17.11 20.64
C ASP A 136 17.72 17.59 20.51
N ASN A 137 17.89 18.69 19.79
CA ASN A 137 19.10 19.46 19.89
C ASN A 137 19.19 20.12 21.30
N THR A 138 20.11 19.64 22.13
CA THR A 138 20.23 20.07 23.52
C THR A 138 20.63 21.55 23.67
N LEU A 139 21.31 22.13 22.68
CA LEU A 139 21.74 23.52 22.68
C LEU A 139 20.60 24.47 22.28
N LEU A 140 19.85 24.12 21.25
CA LEU A 140 18.79 24.96 20.68
C LEU A 140 17.42 24.63 21.26
N ARG A 141 17.28 23.49 21.95
CA ARG A 141 16.01 22.94 22.46
C ARG A 141 14.96 22.77 21.35
N THR A 142 15.41 22.44 20.16
CA THR A 142 14.59 22.15 18.98
C THR A 142 14.76 20.67 18.61
N PRO A 143 13.73 20.02 18.04
CA PRO A 143 13.88 18.64 17.59
C PRO A 143 14.87 18.53 16.44
N PHE A 144 15.73 17.52 16.44
CA PHE A 144 16.60 17.19 15.31
C PHE A 144 15.79 16.65 14.14
N VAL A 145 14.75 15.88 14.46
CA VAL A 145 13.76 15.35 13.53
C VAL A 145 12.41 15.78 14.03
N LEU A 146 11.60 16.34 13.17
CA LEU A 146 10.28 16.83 13.55
C LEU A 146 9.42 15.69 14.07
N PRO A 147 8.83 15.84 15.27
CA PRO A 147 7.81 14.92 15.77
C PRO A 147 6.54 15.03 14.93
N LEU A 148 5.45 14.39 15.39
CA LEU A 148 4.13 14.51 14.76
C LEU A 148 3.83 15.94 14.34
N GLY A 149 3.49 16.11 13.05
CA GLY A 149 3.19 17.41 12.48
C GLY A 149 2.83 17.34 11.01
N PHE A 150 2.89 18.50 10.38
CA PHE A 150 2.57 18.62 8.96
C PHE A 150 3.45 19.66 8.26
N SER A 151 3.39 19.64 6.96
CA SER A 151 4.01 20.68 6.11
C SER A 151 3.04 21.10 5.01
N ARG A 152 3.14 22.35 4.53
CA ARG A 152 2.39 22.85 3.37
C ARG A 152 3.34 23.26 2.25
N ASP A 153 3.01 22.89 1.02
CA ASP A 153 3.73 23.37 -0.18
C ASP A 153 3.27 24.78 -0.59
N GLY A 154 3.87 25.30 -1.68
CA GLY A 154 3.52 26.62 -2.22
C GLY A 154 2.07 26.77 -2.70
N ALA A 155 1.37 25.66 -2.94
CA ALA A 155 -0.06 25.63 -3.28
C ALA A 155 -0.97 25.41 -2.04
N GLY A 156 -0.39 25.30 -0.84
CA GLY A 156 -1.11 25.08 0.41
C GLY A 156 -1.44 23.60 0.69
N ARG A 157 -1.02 22.65 -0.14
CA ARG A 157 -1.30 21.22 0.06
C ARG A 157 -0.53 20.70 1.25
N ALA A 158 -1.25 20.08 2.19
CA ALA A 158 -0.67 19.51 3.40
C ALA A 158 -0.03 18.12 3.14
N ALA A 159 1.01 17.82 3.91
CA ALA A 159 1.56 16.47 4.07
C ALA A 159 1.92 16.30 5.54
N PHE A 160 1.54 15.16 6.11
CA PHE A 160 1.79 14.86 7.51
C PHE A 160 3.06 14.05 7.69
N HIS A 161 3.68 14.16 8.87
CA HIS A 161 4.87 13.40 9.25
C HIS A 161 4.83 12.99 10.71
N GLU A 162 5.56 11.92 11.01
CA GLU A 162 5.82 11.41 12.36
C GLU A 162 7.25 10.86 12.43
N SER A 163 7.83 10.87 13.63
CA SER A 163 9.15 10.31 13.85
C SER A 163 9.32 9.67 15.22
N PHE A 164 10.16 8.64 15.27
CA PHE A 164 10.52 7.89 16.47
C PHE A 164 12.04 7.80 16.61
N GLY A 165 12.54 7.79 17.84
CA GLY A 165 13.93 7.53 18.12
C GLY A 165 14.33 6.08 17.80
N LEU A 166 15.51 5.90 17.20
CA LEU A 166 16.13 4.59 16.96
C LEU A 166 17.31 4.36 17.87
N THR A 167 17.43 3.15 18.41
CA THR A 167 18.64 2.71 19.10
C THR A 167 19.73 2.32 18.10
N PRO A 168 21.04 2.35 18.47
CA PRO A 168 22.13 2.11 17.53
C PRO A 168 22.10 0.73 16.84
N ASP A 169 21.60 -0.30 17.51
CA ASP A 169 21.54 -1.70 17.07
C ASP A 169 20.18 -2.11 16.50
N GLU A 170 19.21 -1.20 16.49
CA GLU A 170 17.85 -1.47 16.00
C GLU A 170 17.84 -1.71 14.50
N ARG A 171 17.21 -2.81 14.09
CA ARG A 171 17.06 -3.21 12.70
C ARG A 171 15.62 -3.02 12.25
N MET A 172 15.44 -2.72 10.96
CA MET A 172 14.15 -2.39 10.37
C MET A 172 13.85 -3.32 9.19
N TYR A 173 12.64 -3.85 9.12
CA TYR A 173 12.24 -4.82 8.09
C TYR A 173 10.88 -4.46 7.50
N GLY A 174 10.51 -5.01 6.33
CA GLY A 174 9.21 -4.83 5.71
C GLY A 174 9.19 -3.92 4.50
N LEU A 175 8.11 -3.17 4.30
CA LEU A 175 7.81 -2.25 3.20
C LEU A 175 7.59 -2.94 1.83
N GLY A 176 7.23 -4.23 1.83
CA GLY A 176 6.92 -4.98 0.61
C GLY A 176 8.14 -5.44 -0.17
N GLU A 177 7.98 -5.62 -1.48
CA GLU A 177 9.04 -6.03 -2.38
C GLU A 177 9.98 -4.88 -2.71
N GLN A 178 11.03 -4.72 -1.94
CA GLN A 178 12.03 -3.68 -2.13
C GLN A 178 13.35 -4.30 -2.62
N PHE A 179 13.90 -3.79 -3.72
CA PHE A 179 15.13 -4.28 -4.37
C PHE A 179 16.43 -3.86 -3.68
N GLY A 180 16.38 -3.59 -2.40
CA GLY A 180 17.52 -3.21 -1.56
C GLY A 180 17.83 -4.25 -0.49
N PRO A 181 18.75 -3.93 0.45
CA PRO A 181 19.04 -4.79 1.59
C PRO A 181 17.80 -5.18 2.37
N PHE A 182 17.81 -6.39 2.94
CA PHE A 182 16.69 -6.89 3.75
C PHE A 182 16.47 -6.02 5.01
N ASP A 183 17.54 -5.64 5.69
CA ASP A 183 17.52 -4.62 6.73
C ASP A 183 17.37 -3.23 6.08
N LYS A 184 16.29 -2.56 6.41
CA LYS A 184 15.93 -1.24 5.84
C LYS A 184 16.59 -0.08 6.60
N ARG A 185 17.32 -0.35 7.69
CA ARG A 185 18.07 0.70 8.38
C ARG A 185 19.08 1.39 7.45
N GLY A 186 19.18 2.70 7.55
CA GLY A 186 20.03 3.52 6.69
C GLY A 186 19.46 3.76 5.29
N GLN A 187 18.18 3.42 5.06
CA GLN A 187 17.54 3.59 3.75
C GLN A 187 16.45 4.67 3.79
N ARG A 188 16.33 5.37 2.67
CA ARG A 188 15.16 6.18 2.33
C ARG A 188 14.37 5.43 1.28
N LEU A 189 13.10 5.13 1.57
CA LEU A 189 12.22 4.34 0.72
C LEU A 189 10.93 5.13 0.43
N VAL A 190 10.34 4.87 -0.72
CA VAL A 190 9.11 5.54 -1.14
C VAL A 190 8.06 4.46 -1.45
N SER A 191 6.95 4.48 -0.73
CA SER A 191 5.78 3.71 -1.10
C SER A 191 5.01 4.49 -2.16
N TRP A 192 5.25 4.12 -3.39
CA TRP A 192 4.59 4.61 -4.59
C TRP A 192 4.77 3.56 -5.67
N SER A 193 3.71 2.80 -5.93
CA SER A 193 3.76 1.65 -6.83
C SER A 193 4.12 2.09 -8.24
N ARG A 194 5.15 1.47 -8.80
CA ARG A 194 5.62 1.78 -10.14
C ARG A 194 6.44 0.62 -10.71
N ASP A 195 6.30 0.39 -12.02
CA ASP A 195 7.18 -0.52 -12.72
C ASP A 195 8.64 -0.03 -12.68
N PRO A 196 9.58 -0.82 -12.13
CA PRO A 196 11.00 -0.48 -12.09
C PRO A 196 11.69 -0.60 -13.46
N THR A 197 10.97 -0.50 -14.57
CA THR A 197 11.44 -0.67 -15.96
C THR A 197 12.96 -0.50 -16.14
N GLY A 198 13.68 -1.60 -16.32
CA GLY A 198 15.12 -1.57 -16.52
C GLY A 198 15.95 -1.98 -15.32
N GLY A 199 15.35 -2.52 -14.26
CA GLY A 199 16.11 -3.37 -13.38
C GLY A 199 16.21 -3.04 -11.91
N LEU A 200 16.94 -3.92 -11.28
CA LEU A 200 17.17 -4.08 -9.84
C LEU A 200 17.91 -2.90 -9.17
N ALA A 201 18.33 -1.89 -9.91
CA ALA A 201 18.96 -0.68 -9.37
C ALA A 201 17.97 0.43 -8.98
N SER A 202 16.67 0.17 -9.15
CA SER A 202 15.62 1.14 -8.87
C SER A 202 15.24 1.15 -7.39
N THR A 203 14.85 2.33 -6.89
CA THR A 203 14.21 2.52 -5.58
C THR A 203 12.68 2.42 -5.64
N VAL A 204 12.11 2.11 -6.81
CA VAL A 204 10.68 1.90 -7.01
C VAL A 204 10.34 0.41 -7.04
N SER A 205 9.10 0.06 -6.71
CA SER A 205 8.61 -1.31 -6.65
C SER A 205 7.15 -1.34 -7.08
N TYR A 206 6.70 -2.48 -7.59
CA TYR A 206 5.28 -2.68 -7.91
C TYR A 206 4.44 -3.02 -6.67
N LEU A 207 5.04 -3.63 -5.65
CA LEU A 207 4.33 -4.14 -4.48
C LEU A 207 4.86 -3.46 -3.22
N ASN A 208 4.21 -2.36 -2.86
CA ASN A 208 4.51 -1.60 -1.67
C ASN A 208 3.53 -1.97 -0.55
N ILE A 209 4.05 -2.50 0.56
CA ILE A 209 3.25 -2.77 1.75
C ILE A 209 3.65 -1.71 2.79
N PRO A 210 2.75 -0.80 3.18
CA PRO A 210 3.09 0.31 4.07
C PRO A 210 3.21 -0.10 5.54
N PHE A 211 3.89 -1.22 5.78
CA PHE A 211 4.15 -1.82 7.08
C PHE A 211 5.63 -2.12 7.26
N PHE A 212 6.24 -1.52 8.28
CA PHE A 212 7.60 -1.87 8.69
C PHE A 212 7.60 -2.41 10.13
N MET A 213 8.59 -3.22 10.43
CA MET A 213 8.81 -3.84 11.74
C MET A 213 10.18 -3.46 12.28
N SER A 214 10.25 -3.19 13.57
CA SER A 214 11.47 -2.97 14.34
C SER A 214 11.91 -4.24 15.07
N GLY A 215 13.21 -4.45 15.17
CA GLY A 215 13.82 -5.49 16.02
C GLY A 215 13.52 -5.32 17.51
N ARG A 216 12.96 -4.19 17.93
CA ARG A 216 12.51 -3.95 19.32
C ARG A 216 11.13 -4.52 19.64
N GLY A 217 10.48 -5.16 18.69
CA GLY A 217 9.17 -5.80 18.92
C GLY A 217 7.97 -4.91 18.64
N TYR A 218 8.10 -3.91 17.79
CA TYR A 218 6.96 -3.14 17.28
C TYR A 218 6.96 -3.07 15.76
N GLY A 219 5.78 -2.90 15.17
CA GLY A 219 5.60 -2.58 13.77
C GLY A 219 4.72 -1.34 13.61
N VAL A 220 4.87 -0.65 12.49
CA VAL A 220 4.03 0.51 12.14
C VAL A 220 3.41 0.26 10.78
N PHE A 221 2.09 0.21 10.76
CA PHE A 221 1.29 0.17 9.54
C PHE A 221 0.76 1.58 9.25
N VAL A 222 1.31 2.22 8.22
CA VAL A 222 0.87 3.55 7.77
C VAL A 222 -0.33 3.35 6.85
N HIS A 223 -1.52 3.61 7.36
CA HIS A 223 -2.79 3.33 6.71
C HIS A 223 -3.16 4.42 5.69
N HIS A 224 -2.39 4.47 4.60
CA HIS A 224 -2.58 5.43 3.51
C HIS A 224 -2.34 4.79 2.14
N ALA A 225 -3.16 5.17 1.16
CA ALA A 225 -2.96 4.86 -0.25
C ALA A 225 -2.16 5.95 -0.99
N SER A 226 -2.00 7.12 -0.39
CA SER A 226 -1.19 8.22 -0.90
C SER A 226 0.30 7.90 -0.81
N ARG A 227 1.11 8.73 -1.45
CA ARG A 227 2.56 8.56 -1.42
C ARG A 227 3.12 8.70 -0.01
N ILE A 228 3.95 7.72 0.40
CA ILE A 228 4.62 7.72 1.69
C ILE A 228 6.13 7.69 1.47
N VAL A 229 6.85 8.54 2.19
CA VAL A 229 8.31 8.55 2.24
C VAL A 229 8.75 8.07 3.62
N TYR A 230 9.56 7.02 3.65
CA TYR A 230 10.16 6.48 4.87
C TYR A 230 11.64 6.85 4.92
N GLU A 231 12.12 7.30 6.06
CA GLU A 231 13.52 7.63 6.36
C GLU A 231 13.93 6.86 7.63
N LEU A 232 14.45 5.65 7.42
CA LEU A 232 14.73 4.68 8.48
C LEU A 232 16.22 4.73 8.87
N GLY A 233 16.61 5.67 9.74
CA GLY A 233 18.01 5.88 10.10
C GLY A 233 18.81 6.59 9.01
N GLN A 234 18.17 7.35 8.14
CA GLN A 234 18.77 8.23 7.14
C GLN A 234 17.84 9.42 6.88
N PRO A 235 18.36 10.64 6.77
CA PRO A 235 19.75 11.04 7.07
C PRO A 235 20.05 11.08 8.58
N ALA A 236 19.05 11.01 9.48
CA ALA A 236 19.28 10.90 10.92
C ALA A 236 19.45 9.46 11.35
N LEU A 237 20.65 9.08 11.72
CA LEU A 237 20.98 7.73 12.15
C LEU A 237 20.17 7.23 13.36
N GLN A 238 19.66 8.14 14.16
CA GLN A 238 18.93 7.88 15.40
C GLN A 238 17.41 8.10 15.29
N SER A 239 16.88 8.15 14.07
CA SER A 239 15.45 8.36 13.86
C SER A 239 14.89 7.48 12.76
N ALA A 240 13.71 6.89 13.02
CA ALA A 240 12.80 6.39 12.00
C ALA A 240 11.70 7.43 11.81
N ALA A 241 11.50 7.86 10.57
CA ALA A 241 10.51 8.86 10.25
C ALA A 241 9.75 8.50 8.99
N PHE A 242 8.51 8.95 8.90
CA PHE A 242 7.71 8.81 7.68
C PHE A 242 6.86 10.05 7.43
N ARG A 243 6.65 10.32 6.15
CA ARG A 243 5.81 11.42 5.66
C ARG A 243 4.79 10.91 4.67
N VAL A 244 3.53 11.29 4.87
CA VAL A 244 2.40 10.97 4.00
C VAL A 244 2.01 12.23 3.23
N GLU A 245 1.90 12.13 1.92
CA GLU A 245 1.43 13.23 1.07
C GLU A 245 -0.10 13.30 1.05
N ASP A 246 -0.71 13.55 2.23
CA ASP A 246 -2.15 13.63 2.46
C ASP A 246 -2.44 14.66 3.58
N PRO A 247 -3.64 15.28 3.63
CA PRO A 247 -3.99 16.29 4.64
C PRO A 247 -4.28 15.70 6.04
N TYR A 248 -4.00 14.45 6.28
CA TYR A 248 -4.13 13.78 7.58
C TYR A 248 -3.06 12.69 7.74
N LEU A 249 -2.92 12.19 8.96
CA LEU A 249 -2.11 11.02 9.29
C LEU A 249 -2.98 9.95 9.91
N ASP A 250 -2.73 8.71 9.53
CA ASP A 250 -3.39 7.53 10.09
C ASP A 250 -2.41 6.35 10.08
N TYR A 251 -2.12 5.82 11.26
CA TYR A 251 -1.28 4.64 11.37
C TYR A 251 -1.65 3.77 12.57
N PHE A 252 -1.33 2.49 12.46
CA PHE A 252 -1.43 1.54 13.56
C PHE A 252 -0.02 1.21 14.06
N LEU A 253 0.14 1.22 15.39
CA LEU A 253 1.28 0.61 16.03
C LEU A 253 0.88 -0.79 16.48
N VAL A 254 1.70 -1.77 16.07
CA VAL A 254 1.48 -3.19 16.30
C VAL A 254 2.62 -3.70 17.17
N TYR A 255 2.35 -4.04 18.42
CA TYR A 255 3.32 -4.68 19.31
C TYR A 255 3.36 -6.18 19.06
N GLY A 256 4.54 -6.78 19.10
CA GLY A 256 4.77 -8.22 19.07
C GLY A 256 6.24 -8.52 19.37
N PRO A 257 6.55 -9.27 20.43
CA PRO A 257 7.93 -9.60 20.80
C PRO A 257 8.73 -10.24 19.65
N THR A 258 8.04 -10.86 18.69
CA THR A 258 8.65 -11.48 17.52
C THR A 258 8.02 -10.98 16.22
N PRO A 259 8.75 -11.04 15.07
CA PRO A 259 8.17 -10.70 13.77
C PRO A 259 6.91 -11.50 13.42
N LYS A 260 6.81 -12.77 13.85
CA LYS A 260 5.63 -13.60 13.62
C LYS A 260 4.39 -13.03 14.31
N GLU A 261 4.50 -12.62 15.55
CA GLU A 261 3.40 -12.02 16.31
C GLU A 261 3.00 -10.66 15.71
N MET A 262 3.97 -9.85 15.29
CA MET A 262 3.66 -8.60 14.59
C MET A 262 2.89 -8.85 13.28
N ILE A 263 3.31 -9.81 12.47
CA ILE A 263 2.62 -10.18 11.22
C ILE A 263 1.23 -10.75 11.52
N GLU A 264 1.09 -11.58 12.56
CA GLU A 264 -0.21 -12.12 12.97
C GLU A 264 -1.20 -11.00 13.28
N ARG A 265 -0.79 -10.03 14.11
CA ARG A 265 -1.63 -8.88 14.49
C ARG A 265 -1.86 -7.91 13.33
N TYR A 266 -0.86 -7.69 12.48
CA TYR A 266 -1.03 -6.93 11.25
C TYR A 266 -2.09 -7.56 10.32
N THR A 267 -2.04 -8.89 10.15
CA THR A 267 -3.01 -9.57 9.29
C THR A 267 -4.39 -9.73 9.93
N GLU A 268 -4.54 -9.52 11.23
CA GLU A 268 -5.85 -9.32 11.87
C GLU A 268 -6.51 -7.99 11.49
N LEU A 269 -5.69 -6.97 11.19
CA LEU A 269 -6.18 -5.67 10.71
C LEU A 269 -6.48 -5.68 9.22
N THR A 270 -5.65 -6.35 8.42
CA THR A 270 -5.64 -6.23 6.95
C THR A 270 -6.23 -7.46 6.23
N GLY A 271 -6.56 -8.51 6.98
CA GLY A 271 -7.02 -9.77 6.42
C GLY A 271 -5.90 -10.80 6.28
N ARG A 272 -6.27 -12.07 6.44
CA ARG A 272 -5.38 -13.21 6.25
C ARG A 272 -5.62 -13.86 4.90
N PRO A 273 -4.57 -14.21 4.13
CA PRO A 273 -4.74 -14.94 2.91
C PRO A 273 -5.34 -16.32 3.21
N PRO A 274 -6.29 -16.81 2.40
CA PRO A 274 -6.75 -18.18 2.51
C PRO A 274 -5.62 -19.16 2.16
N ALA A 275 -5.71 -20.38 2.65
CA ALA A 275 -4.81 -21.44 2.22
C ALA A 275 -4.99 -21.67 0.71
N PRO A 276 -3.92 -21.55 -0.11
CA PRO A 276 -4.04 -21.78 -1.54
C PRO A 276 -4.31 -23.27 -1.81
N PRO A 277 -4.98 -23.60 -2.93
CA PRO A 277 -5.21 -24.98 -3.33
C PRO A 277 -3.89 -25.76 -3.48
N LEU A 278 -3.88 -27.05 -3.12
CA LEU A 278 -2.63 -27.85 -3.10
C LEU A 278 -1.90 -27.87 -4.44
N TRP A 279 -2.63 -27.86 -5.56
CA TRP A 279 -2.03 -27.87 -6.90
C TRP A 279 -1.19 -26.63 -7.23
N THR A 280 -1.39 -25.53 -6.49
CA THR A 280 -0.63 -24.28 -6.72
C THR A 280 0.82 -24.39 -6.27
N PHE A 281 1.14 -25.35 -5.42
CA PHE A 281 2.53 -25.67 -4.99
C PHE A 281 3.27 -26.56 -5.97
N GLY A 282 2.62 -26.98 -7.07
CA GLY A 282 3.24 -27.75 -8.14
C GLY A 282 4.10 -26.91 -9.07
N ALA A 283 4.57 -27.54 -10.14
CA ALA A 283 5.42 -26.87 -11.12
C ALA A 283 4.59 -26.09 -12.15
N TRP A 284 4.87 -24.79 -12.26
CA TRP A 284 4.28 -23.88 -13.23
C TRP A 284 5.23 -23.63 -14.38
N PHE A 285 4.77 -23.84 -15.60
CA PHE A 285 5.53 -23.59 -16.81
C PHE A 285 4.99 -22.35 -17.51
N SER A 286 5.86 -21.36 -17.67
CA SER A 286 5.59 -20.13 -18.39
C SER A 286 6.73 -19.85 -19.37
N ARG A 287 6.38 -19.17 -20.43
CA ARG A 287 7.30 -18.55 -21.36
C ARG A 287 6.73 -17.18 -21.69
N CYS A 288 7.51 -16.16 -21.62
CA CYS A 288 7.09 -14.87 -22.12
C CYS A 288 6.71 -15.04 -23.61
N MET A 289 5.40 -14.99 -23.89
CA MET A 289 4.82 -15.15 -25.23
C MET A 289 4.95 -16.56 -25.84
N TYR A 290 4.21 -17.55 -25.36
CA TYR A 290 3.85 -18.69 -26.20
C TYR A 290 3.16 -18.17 -27.45
N ARG A 291 3.60 -18.62 -28.62
CA ARG A 291 3.12 -18.10 -29.91
C ARG A 291 1.70 -18.57 -30.24
N ASP A 292 1.44 -19.84 -29.94
CA ASP A 292 0.23 -20.55 -30.37
C ASP A 292 -0.02 -21.81 -29.51
N ARG A 293 -1.16 -22.41 -29.73
CA ARG A 293 -1.60 -23.67 -29.10
C ARG A 293 -0.61 -24.82 -29.37
N GLU A 294 -0.15 -24.98 -30.62
CA GLU A 294 0.74 -26.07 -31.02
C GLU A 294 2.05 -26.04 -30.20
N GLN A 295 2.59 -24.85 -29.97
CA GLN A 295 3.80 -24.70 -29.13
C GLN A 295 3.55 -25.14 -27.70
N VAL A 296 2.40 -24.79 -27.11
CA VAL A 296 2.06 -25.22 -25.73
C VAL A 296 1.86 -26.72 -25.68
N GLU A 297 1.14 -27.30 -26.64
CA GLU A 297 0.90 -28.75 -26.72
C GLU A 297 2.21 -29.52 -26.83
N GLY A 298 3.13 -29.09 -27.71
CA GLY A 298 4.42 -29.75 -27.85
C GLY A 298 5.28 -29.69 -26.57
N ILE A 299 5.20 -28.61 -25.79
CA ILE A 299 5.90 -28.53 -24.48
C ILE A 299 5.27 -29.45 -23.46
N VAL A 300 3.95 -29.48 -23.37
CA VAL A 300 3.22 -30.35 -22.43
C VAL A 300 3.48 -31.82 -22.74
N GLU A 301 3.44 -32.23 -24.01
CA GLU A 301 3.74 -33.59 -24.43
C GLU A 301 5.19 -33.96 -24.13
N GLY A 302 6.14 -33.11 -24.46
CA GLY A 302 7.57 -33.33 -24.13
C GLY A 302 7.83 -33.47 -22.63
N LEU A 303 7.16 -32.68 -21.79
CA LEU A 303 7.24 -32.83 -20.33
C LEU A 303 6.75 -34.22 -19.87
N ARG A 304 5.65 -34.71 -20.44
CA ARG A 304 5.08 -36.02 -20.12
C ARG A 304 5.94 -37.17 -20.64
N GLU A 305 6.46 -37.07 -21.86
CA GLU A 305 7.38 -38.06 -22.44
C GLU A 305 8.66 -38.19 -21.61
N LEU A 306 9.21 -37.08 -21.13
CA LEU A 306 10.40 -37.03 -20.29
C LEU A 306 10.12 -37.32 -18.82
N SER A 307 8.88 -37.60 -18.45
CA SER A 307 8.43 -37.79 -17.05
C SER A 307 8.77 -36.62 -16.14
N ILE A 308 8.76 -35.40 -16.67
CA ILE A 308 8.95 -34.17 -15.91
C ILE A 308 7.59 -33.76 -15.34
N PRO A 309 7.47 -33.60 -14.00
CA PRO A 309 6.23 -33.17 -13.40
C PRO A 309 5.87 -31.73 -13.80
N GLY A 310 4.59 -31.48 -13.99
CA GLY A 310 4.05 -30.16 -14.30
C GLY A 310 2.56 -30.11 -13.96
N ASP A 311 2.12 -29.02 -13.41
CA ASP A 311 0.77 -28.81 -12.88
C ASP A 311 0.03 -27.67 -13.56
N VAL A 312 0.75 -26.63 -13.96
CA VAL A 312 0.15 -25.44 -14.57
C VAL A 312 0.95 -24.98 -15.79
N VAL A 313 0.23 -24.60 -16.84
CA VAL A 313 0.77 -23.79 -17.92
C VAL A 313 0.17 -22.39 -17.79
N HIS A 314 1.05 -21.39 -17.78
CA HIS A 314 0.67 -19.99 -17.82
C HIS A 314 0.88 -19.41 -19.21
N VAL A 315 -0.15 -18.80 -19.78
CA VAL A 315 -0.11 -18.12 -21.07
C VAL A 315 -0.20 -16.62 -20.87
N ASP A 316 0.89 -15.91 -21.20
CA ASP A 316 1.00 -14.46 -21.19
C ASP A 316 0.13 -13.82 -22.31
N PRO A 317 0.09 -12.48 -22.52
CA PRO A 317 -0.97 -11.76 -23.26
C PRO A 317 -1.24 -12.24 -24.70
N ARG A 318 -0.43 -13.17 -25.23
CA ARG A 318 -0.56 -13.67 -26.61
C ARG A 318 -1.87 -14.45 -26.88
N TRP A 319 -2.57 -14.88 -25.84
CA TRP A 319 -3.91 -15.47 -26.01
C TRP A 319 -4.96 -14.45 -26.45
N LEU A 320 -4.70 -13.14 -26.26
CA LEU A 320 -5.59 -12.04 -26.62
C LEU A 320 -5.44 -11.68 -28.11
N LYS A 321 -6.57 -11.59 -28.81
CA LYS A 321 -6.63 -11.32 -30.26
C LYS A 321 -5.96 -10.00 -30.63
N GLU A 322 -6.26 -8.93 -29.93
CA GLU A 322 -5.72 -7.60 -30.21
C GLU A 322 -4.20 -7.53 -30.01
N ARG A 323 -3.62 -8.36 -29.12
CA ARG A 323 -2.17 -8.40 -28.85
C ARG A 323 -1.33 -8.75 -30.09
N ARG A 324 -1.93 -9.38 -31.10
CA ARG A 324 -1.25 -9.68 -32.37
C ARG A 324 -0.85 -8.42 -33.13
N SER A 325 -1.68 -7.39 -33.09
CA SER A 325 -1.52 -6.14 -33.85
C SER A 325 -1.02 -4.96 -32.99
N ARG A 326 -0.85 -5.16 -31.67
CA ARG A 326 -0.47 -4.12 -30.72
C ARG A 326 0.95 -4.33 -30.22
N GLU A 327 1.69 -3.24 -30.08
CA GLU A 327 3.05 -3.26 -29.55
C GLU A 327 3.06 -3.34 -28.02
N ARG A 328 2.04 -2.76 -27.36
CA ARG A 328 1.93 -2.68 -25.91
C ARG A 328 0.74 -3.45 -25.38
N ASP A 329 0.82 -3.83 -24.11
CA ASP A 329 -0.16 -4.66 -23.45
C ASP A 329 -1.42 -3.88 -23.06
N GLY A 330 -2.55 -4.56 -23.14
CA GLY A 330 -3.88 -4.17 -22.74
C GLY A 330 -4.75 -5.43 -22.68
N CYS A 331 -6.04 -5.29 -22.43
CA CYS A 331 -6.96 -6.40 -22.31
C CYS A 331 -8.29 -6.13 -23.01
N ASP A 332 -8.89 -7.18 -23.59
CA ASP A 332 -10.25 -7.20 -24.14
C ASP A 332 -10.98 -8.54 -23.92
N PHE A 333 -10.30 -9.51 -23.28
CA PHE A 333 -10.80 -10.87 -23.00
C PHE A 333 -11.26 -11.67 -24.22
N VAL A 334 -10.78 -11.34 -25.41
CA VAL A 334 -11.11 -12.05 -26.65
C VAL A 334 -9.96 -12.96 -27.05
N TRP A 335 -10.24 -14.27 -27.20
CA TRP A 335 -9.24 -15.23 -27.65
C TRP A 335 -8.77 -14.94 -29.09
N ASP A 336 -7.47 -15.04 -29.30
CA ASP A 336 -6.88 -15.16 -30.63
C ASP A 336 -7.10 -16.59 -31.15
N GLU A 337 -8.25 -16.86 -31.78
CA GLU A 337 -8.59 -18.19 -32.28
C GLU A 337 -7.74 -18.64 -33.46
N GLU A 338 -6.96 -17.76 -34.10
CA GLU A 338 -5.98 -18.16 -35.09
C GLU A 338 -4.72 -18.75 -34.43
N ALA A 339 -4.31 -18.21 -33.25
CA ALA A 339 -3.19 -18.74 -32.49
C ALA A 339 -3.62 -19.87 -31.54
N PHE A 340 -4.80 -19.75 -30.94
CA PHE A 340 -5.38 -20.71 -29.99
C PHE A 340 -6.77 -21.15 -30.47
N PRO A 341 -6.87 -21.97 -31.52
CA PRO A 341 -8.15 -22.47 -32.05
C PRO A 341 -8.84 -23.35 -31.00
N ASP A 342 -10.19 -23.32 -30.96
CA ASP A 342 -11.01 -24.06 -30.02
C ASP A 342 -10.50 -23.92 -28.55
N PRO A 343 -10.64 -22.73 -27.95
CA PRO A 343 -10.11 -22.50 -26.59
C PRO A 343 -10.67 -23.47 -25.54
N GLU A 344 -11.93 -23.84 -25.63
CA GLU A 344 -12.55 -24.81 -24.72
C GLU A 344 -11.93 -26.21 -24.87
N GLY A 345 -11.74 -26.66 -26.10
CA GLY A 345 -11.03 -27.90 -26.40
C GLY A 345 -9.57 -27.87 -25.93
N PHE A 346 -8.90 -26.72 -26.04
CA PHE A 346 -7.53 -26.55 -25.55
C PHE A 346 -7.45 -26.67 -24.01
N VAL A 347 -8.34 -26.01 -23.25
CA VAL A 347 -8.40 -26.15 -21.78
C VAL A 347 -8.69 -27.59 -21.36
N ARG A 348 -9.63 -28.27 -22.05
CA ARG A 348 -9.94 -29.67 -21.81
C ARG A 348 -8.74 -30.58 -22.08
N TRP A 349 -8.03 -30.37 -23.19
CA TRP A 349 -6.85 -31.12 -23.58
C TRP A 349 -5.72 -31.00 -22.53
N LEU A 350 -5.46 -29.82 -21.99
CA LEU A 350 -4.50 -29.60 -20.90
C LEU A 350 -4.90 -30.38 -19.63
N ARG A 351 -6.17 -30.28 -19.26
CA ARG A 351 -6.70 -30.98 -18.07
C ARG A 351 -6.59 -32.49 -18.18
N GLU A 352 -6.84 -33.08 -19.33
CA GLU A 352 -6.69 -34.53 -19.58
C GLU A 352 -5.23 -34.99 -19.42
N ARG A 353 -4.26 -34.07 -19.58
CA ARG A 353 -2.83 -34.32 -19.37
C ARG A 353 -2.34 -33.89 -17.98
N GLY A 354 -3.25 -33.57 -17.09
CA GLY A 354 -2.96 -33.19 -15.70
C GLY A 354 -2.40 -31.80 -15.54
N PHE A 355 -2.62 -30.93 -16.55
CA PHE A 355 -2.27 -29.50 -16.44
C PHE A 355 -3.50 -28.61 -16.25
N ARG A 356 -3.32 -27.52 -15.52
CA ARG A 356 -4.25 -26.41 -15.44
C ARG A 356 -3.78 -25.24 -16.29
N LEU A 357 -4.72 -24.45 -16.78
CA LEU A 357 -4.41 -23.23 -17.50
C LEU A 357 -4.50 -22.02 -16.59
N SER A 358 -3.49 -21.17 -16.66
CA SER A 358 -3.45 -19.82 -16.12
C SER A 358 -3.37 -18.82 -17.27
N LEU A 359 -4.16 -17.74 -17.21
CA LEU A 359 -4.16 -16.68 -18.20
C LEU A 359 -3.68 -15.35 -17.60
N TRP A 360 -2.96 -14.61 -18.42
CA TRP A 360 -2.56 -13.24 -18.13
C TRP A 360 -3.70 -12.26 -18.44
N GLU A 361 -3.77 -11.20 -17.64
CA GLU A 361 -4.60 -10.02 -17.89
C GLU A 361 -3.96 -8.76 -17.30
N ASN A 362 -4.48 -7.58 -17.66
CA ASN A 362 -4.18 -6.32 -16.99
C ASN A 362 -5.43 -5.42 -16.95
N PRO A 363 -5.49 -4.39 -16.08
CA PRO A 363 -6.69 -3.57 -15.89
C PRO A 363 -6.82 -2.43 -16.90
N TYR A 364 -6.15 -2.52 -18.06
CA TYR A 364 -6.14 -1.49 -19.09
C TYR A 364 -6.84 -2.00 -20.36
N VAL A 365 -7.93 -1.35 -20.75
CA VAL A 365 -8.70 -1.73 -21.93
C VAL A 365 -8.14 -1.05 -23.16
N TRP A 366 -7.83 -1.82 -24.22
CA TRP A 366 -7.42 -1.27 -25.49
C TRP A 366 -8.51 -0.39 -26.12
N VAL A 367 -8.14 0.82 -26.55
CA VAL A 367 -9.04 1.69 -27.31
C VAL A 367 -9.41 1.05 -28.64
N ASN A 368 -10.56 1.45 -29.18
CA ASN A 368 -11.11 0.97 -30.45
C ASN A 368 -11.57 -0.51 -30.48
N THR A 369 -11.58 -1.20 -29.33
CA THR A 369 -12.19 -2.53 -29.19
C THR A 369 -13.70 -2.43 -28.95
N GLU A 370 -14.40 -3.56 -29.02
CA GLU A 370 -15.82 -3.62 -28.64
C GLU A 370 -15.98 -3.35 -27.13
N MET A 371 -15.11 -3.95 -26.33
CA MET A 371 -15.05 -3.73 -24.88
C MET A 371 -14.84 -2.26 -24.52
N TYR A 372 -13.99 -1.54 -25.25
CA TYR A 372 -13.82 -0.10 -25.08
C TYR A 372 -15.11 0.67 -25.38
N ARG A 373 -15.79 0.36 -26.49
CA ARG A 373 -17.05 1.05 -26.84
C ARG A 373 -18.14 0.82 -25.81
N GLU A 374 -18.27 -0.40 -25.32
CA GLU A 374 -19.20 -0.78 -24.25
C GLU A 374 -18.90 0.01 -22.96
N GLY A 375 -17.66 -0.06 -22.47
CA GLY A 375 -17.25 0.62 -21.25
C GLY A 375 -17.35 2.15 -21.32
N LEU A 376 -17.06 2.74 -22.50
CA LEU A 376 -17.21 4.17 -22.73
C LEU A 376 -18.67 4.61 -22.66
N GLN A 377 -19.58 3.85 -23.28
CA GLN A 377 -21.01 4.13 -23.29
C GLN A 377 -21.60 4.06 -21.88
N GLN A 378 -21.11 3.15 -21.05
CA GLN A 378 -21.60 2.95 -19.68
C GLN A 378 -20.86 3.80 -18.64
N GLY A 379 -19.77 4.49 -19.00
CA GLY A 379 -19.00 5.32 -18.08
C GLY A 379 -18.15 4.51 -17.09
N TYR A 380 -17.60 3.37 -17.50
CA TYR A 380 -16.84 2.45 -16.66
C TYR A 380 -15.36 2.77 -16.54
N PHE A 381 -14.89 3.80 -17.21
CA PHE A 381 -13.48 4.19 -17.20
C PHE A 381 -13.20 5.38 -16.29
N VAL A 382 -12.03 5.36 -15.67
CA VAL A 382 -11.54 6.46 -14.85
C VAL A 382 -11.47 7.74 -15.66
N ARG A 383 -11.95 8.85 -15.09
CA ARG A 383 -11.90 10.18 -15.71
C ARG A 383 -10.56 10.85 -15.40
N SER A 384 -10.21 11.85 -16.18
CA SER A 384 -9.17 12.81 -15.81
C SER A 384 -9.76 14.14 -15.38
N GLN A 385 -8.98 14.95 -14.67
CA GLN A 385 -9.44 16.26 -14.16
C GLN A 385 -9.81 17.25 -15.27
N ASP A 386 -9.31 17.07 -16.49
CA ASP A 386 -9.69 17.87 -17.68
C ASP A 386 -11.03 17.44 -18.29
N GLY A 387 -11.67 16.41 -17.74
CA GLY A 387 -12.94 15.85 -18.20
C GLY A 387 -12.82 14.75 -19.26
N GLY A 388 -11.62 14.42 -19.69
CA GLY A 388 -11.31 13.29 -20.57
C GLY A 388 -11.32 11.94 -19.84
N LEU A 389 -10.70 10.92 -20.44
CA LEU A 389 -10.41 9.64 -19.83
C LEU A 389 -8.97 9.63 -19.30
N ALA A 390 -8.78 9.15 -18.09
CA ALA A 390 -7.46 8.92 -17.55
C ALA A 390 -6.74 7.83 -18.34
N ARG A 391 -5.45 8.05 -18.60
CA ARG A 391 -4.59 7.18 -19.40
C ARG A 391 -3.51 6.58 -18.53
N PRO A 392 -3.29 5.26 -18.52
CA PRO A 392 -2.20 4.67 -17.76
C PRO A 392 -0.85 5.22 -18.22
N LEU A 393 0.05 5.48 -17.26
CA LEU A 393 1.34 6.14 -17.53
C LEU A 393 2.27 5.33 -18.43
N ASP A 394 2.11 4.01 -18.47
CA ASP A 394 2.95 3.09 -19.25
C ASP A 394 2.41 2.80 -20.66
N ASN A 395 1.10 3.02 -20.92
CA ASN A 395 0.49 2.86 -22.24
C ASN A 395 -0.62 3.91 -22.50
N PRO A 396 -0.30 5.22 -22.51
CA PRO A 396 -1.32 6.28 -22.58
C PRO A 396 -2.03 6.39 -23.94
N ASP A 397 -1.39 5.94 -25.01
CA ASP A 397 -1.94 6.12 -26.37
C ASP A 397 -3.00 5.08 -26.72
N ASP A 398 -2.82 3.85 -26.26
CA ASP A 398 -3.60 2.69 -26.69
C ASP A 398 -4.61 2.17 -25.66
N THR A 399 -4.58 2.62 -24.42
CA THR A 399 -5.42 2.05 -23.35
C THR A 399 -6.09 3.08 -22.46
N VAL A 400 -7.08 2.62 -21.68
CA VAL A 400 -7.79 3.36 -20.62
C VAL A 400 -7.89 2.50 -19.36
N LEU A 401 -8.02 3.15 -18.20
CA LEU A 401 -8.15 2.48 -16.90
C LEU A 401 -9.62 2.17 -16.57
N ILE A 402 -9.87 0.97 -16.04
CA ILE A 402 -11.16 0.61 -15.42
C ILE A 402 -11.31 1.33 -14.08
N ASP A 403 -12.48 1.84 -13.80
CA ASP A 403 -12.81 2.42 -12.48
C ASP A 403 -13.37 1.36 -11.53
N PHE A 404 -12.49 0.68 -10.79
CA PHE A 404 -12.90 -0.32 -9.78
C PHE A 404 -13.58 0.28 -8.54
N THR A 405 -13.66 1.61 -8.41
CA THR A 405 -14.46 2.27 -7.37
C THR A 405 -15.91 2.43 -7.79
N ASN A 406 -16.20 2.29 -9.10
CA ASN A 406 -17.56 2.21 -9.64
C ASN A 406 -18.09 0.77 -9.52
N PRO A 407 -19.14 0.51 -8.71
CA PRO A 407 -19.66 -0.85 -8.52
C PRO A 407 -20.18 -1.52 -9.80
N GLU A 408 -20.61 -0.73 -10.80
CA GLU A 408 -21.07 -1.28 -12.08
C GLU A 408 -19.90 -1.68 -12.97
N ALA A 409 -18.85 -0.87 -13.02
CA ALA A 409 -17.60 -1.21 -13.72
C ALA A 409 -16.92 -2.43 -13.09
N TYR A 410 -16.94 -2.51 -11.76
CA TYR A 410 -16.43 -3.65 -11.00
C TYR A 410 -17.12 -4.96 -11.39
N ARG A 411 -18.48 -4.98 -11.37
CA ARG A 411 -19.26 -6.16 -11.81
C ARG A 411 -19.07 -6.47 -13.30
N TRP A 412 -19.00 -5.45 -14.13
CA TRP A 412 -18.76 -5.64 -15.57
C TRP A 412 -17.40 -6.31 -15.85
N TRP A 413 -16.35 -5.96 -15.11
CA TRP A 413 -15.04 -6.63 -15.19
C TRP A 413 -15.14 -8.08 -14.77
N GLN A 414 -15.86 -8.39 -13.70
CA GLN A 414 -16.15 -9.76 -13.27
C GLN A 414 -16.87 -10.57 -14.34
N GLU A 415 -17.86 -9.98 -15.03
CA GLU A 415 -18.59 -10.69 -16.11
C GLU A 415 -17.68 -11.07 -17.28
N LYS A 416 -16.60 -10.33 -17.55
CA LYS A 416 -15.62 -10.71 -18.59
C LYS A 416 -14.81 -11.95 -18.22
N HIS A 417 -14.63 -12.26 -16.94
CA HIS A 417 -13.92 -13.46 -16.45
C HIS A 417 -14.79 -14.73 -16.50
N ARG A 418 -16.09 -14.62 -16.27
CA ARG A 418 -16.97 -15.78 -16.10
C ARG A 418 -16.93 -16.80 -17.24
N PRO A 419 -16.91 -16.42 -18.52
CA PRO A 419 -16.80 -17.37 -19.62
C PRO A 419 -15.52 -18.22 -19.54
N HIS A 420 -14.39 -17.61 -19.20
CA HIS A 420 -13.09 -18.29 -19.09
C HIS A 420 -13.05 -19.22 -17.89
N LEU A 421 -13.61 -18.82 -16.74
CA LEU A 421 -13.73 -19.65 -15.54
C LEU A 421 -14.62 -20.87 -15.77
N ARG A 422 -15.75 -20.69 -16.45
CA ARG A 422 -16.67 -21.78 -16.83
C ARG A 422 -16.06 -22.74 -17.86
N MET A 423 -15.23 -22.24 -18.76
CA MET A 423 -14.42 -23.04 -19.69
C MET A 423 -13.41 -23.91 -18.95
N GLY A 424 -12.94 -23.51 -17.73
CA GLY A 424 -12.01 -24.28 -16.91
C GLY A 424 -10.66 -23.63 -16.66
N VAL A 425 -10.48 -22.36 -17.01
CA VAL A 425 -9.29 -21.58 -16.60
C VAL A 425 -9.18 -21.61 -15.07
N ALA A 426 -8.01 -21.98 -14.56
CA ALA A 426 -7.82 -22.28 -13.14
C ALA A 426 -7.20 -21.14 -12.33
N ALA A 427 -6.45 -20.27 -13.00
CA ALA A 427 -5.78 -19.14 -12.36
C ALA A 427 -5.72 -17.95 -13.33
N PHE A 428 -5.61 -16.74 -12.77
CA PHE A 428 -5.26 -15.55 -13.50
C PHE A 428 -3.97 -14.94 -12.96
N LYS A 429 -3.21 -14.29 -13.86
CA LYS A 429 -2.13 -13.36 -13.51
C LYS A 429 -2.63 -11.95 -13.76
N PRO A 430 -3.17 -11.27 -12.74
CA PRO A 430 -3.41 -9.84 -12.80
C PRO A 430 -2.06 -9.11 -12.83
N ASP A 431 -1.71 -8.59 -13.99
CA ASP A 431 -0.47 -7.85 -14.20
C ASP A 431 -0.75 -6.35 -14.23
N TYR A 432 0.29 -5.52 -14.05
CA TYR A 432 0.15 -4.06 -14.01
C TYR A 432 -0.70 -3.54 -12.84
N GLY A 433 -1.34 -2.38 -13.00
CA GLY A 433 -2.19 -1.71 -12.01
C GLY A 433 -1.50 -0.53 -11.31
N GLU A 434 -0.19 -0.36 -11.45
CA GLU A 434 0.61 0.70 -10.83
C GLU A 434 0.76 1.97 -11.68
N ALA A 435 0.12 2.04 -12.86
CA ALA A 435 0.29 3.16 -13.77
C ALA A 435 -0.83 4.22 -13.71
N VAL A 436 -1.47 4.38 -12.56
CA VAL A 436 -2.51 5.39 -12.35
C VAL A 436 -1.89 6.79 -12.39
N PRO A 437 -2.36 7.71 -13.27
CA PRO A 437 -1.85 9.08 -13.34
C PRO A 437 -2.41 9.93 -12.19
N SER A 438 -1.66 10.94 -11.77
CA SER A 438 -2.04 11.80 -10.65
C SER A 438 -3.28 12.67 -10.90
N ASP A 439 -3.57 12.97 -12.18
CA ASP A 439 -4.74 13.73 -12.62
C ASP A 439 -6.01 12.88 -12.78
N ALA A 440 -5.95 11.59 -12.46
CA ALA A 440 -7.13 10.72 -12.47
C ALA A 440 -8.17 11.18 -11.44
N LEU A 441 -9.43 10.94 -11.76
CA LEU A 441 -10.59 11.19 -10.90
C LEU A 441 -11.50 9.97 -10.93
N PHE A 442 -11.65 9.34 -9.79
CA PHE A 442 -12.43 8.12 -9.58
C PHE A 442 -13.89 8.41 -9.22
N ALA A 443 -14.78 7.45 -9.43
CA ALA A 443 -16.22 7.58 -9.16
C ALA A 443 -16.53 7.82 -7.67
N ASP A 444 -15.71 7.35 -6.75
CA ASP A 444 -15.83 7.59 -5.32
C ASP A 444 -15.25 8.95 -4.85
N GLY A 445 -14.78 9.78 -5.79
CA GLY A 445 -14.23 11.11 -5.54
C GLY A 445 -12.74 11.16 -5.25
N ARG A 446 -12.04 10.02 -5.18
CA ARG A 446 -10.58 9.99 -5.01
C ARG A 446 -9.86 10.54 -6.23
N THR A 447 -8.81 11.29 -5.97
CA THR A 447 -7.84 11.68 -7.01
C THR A 447 -6.88 10.53 -7.32
N GLY A 448 -6.15 10.64 -8.45
CA GLY A 448 -5.11 9.69 -8.78
C GLY A 448 -4.03 9.58 -7.71
N GLU A 449 -3.67 10.67 -7.04
CA GLU A 449 -2.71 10.66 -5.93
C GLU A 449 -3.20 9.83 -4.74
N GLN A 450 -4.51 9.84 -4.46
CA GLN A 450 -5.13 9.10 -3.35
C GLN A 450 -5.47 7.65 -3.70
N ALA A 451 -5.62 7.33 -4.98
CA ALA A 451 -6.00 5.98 -5.42
C ALA A 451 -4.84 5.15 -5.96
N HIS A 452 -3.71 5.75 -6.26
CA HIS A 452 -2.59 5.13 -6.98
C HIS A 452 -2.14 3.80 -6.35
N ASN A 453 -1.80 3.81 -5.07
CA ASN A 453 -1.31 2.60 -4.39
C ASN A 453 -2.42 1.60 -4.02
N ILE A 454 -3.69 2.01 -4.05
CA ILE A 454 -4.81 1.12 -3.71
C ILE A 454 -5.49 0.52 -4.95
N TYR A 455 -5.24 1.07 -6.11
CA TYR A 455 -5.82 0.61 -7.37
C TYR A 455 -5.52 -0.88 -7.66
N PRO A 456 -4.26 -1.36 -7.50
CA PRO A 456 -3.97 -2.78 -7.67
C PRO A 456 -4.75 -3.68 -6.71
N LEU A 457 -4.92 -3.27 -5.45
CA LEU A 457 -5.70 -4.01 -4.47
C LEU A 457 -7.16 -4.16 -4.90
N LEU A 458 -7.80 -3.08 -5.38
CA LEU A 458 -9.18 -3.12 -5.87
C LEU A 458 -9.32 -4.03 -7.10
N TYR A 459 -8.39 -3.95 -8.04
CA TYR A 459 -8.32 -4.79 -9.21
C TYR A 459 -8.17 -6.28 -8.84
N ASN A 460 -7.16 -6.62 -8.04
CA ASN A 460 -6.90 -7.99 -7.61
C ASN A 460 -8.09 -8.57 -6.83
N ARG A 461 -8.70 -7.78 -5.96
CA ARG A 461 -9.90 -8.15 -5.22
C ARG A 461 -11.06 -8.48 -6.17
N CYS A 462 -11.27 -7.68 -7.21
CA CYS A 462 -12.30 -7.91 -8.21
C CYS A 462 -12.16 -9.28 -8.88
N VAL A 463 -10.95 -9.63 -9.29
CA VAL A 463 -10.66 -10.93 -9.92
C VAL A 463 -10.76 -12.08 -8.91
N TYR A 464 -10.26 -11.88 -7.71
CA TYR A 464 -10.36 -12.89 -6.64
C TYR A 464 -11.81 -13.25 -6.31
N GLU A 465 -12.68 -12.26 -6.17
CA GLU A 465 -14.07 -12.45 -5.80
C GLU A 465 -14.83 -13.25 -6.87
N VAL A 466 -14.71 -12.91 -8.15
CA VAL A 466 -15.39 -13.67 -9.22
C VAL A 466 -14.88 -15.09 -9.34
N MET A 467 -13.59 -15.35 -9.11
CA MET A 467 -13.06 -16.71 -9.08
C MET A 467 -13.68 -17.52 -7.92
N ARG A 468 -13.76 -16.92 -6.74
CA ARG A 468 -14.40 -17.54 -5.57
C ARG A 468 -15.87 -17.86 -5.81
N GLU A 469 -16.60 -16.96 -6.44
CA GLU A 469 -18.00 -17.15 -6.78
C GLU A 469 -18.22 -18.30 -7.77
N GLU A 470 -17.44 -18.34 -8.87
CA GLU A 470 -17.63 -19.32 -9.95
C GLU A 470 -17.05 -20.71 -9.64
N ARG A 471 -16.00 -20.77 -8.80
CA ARG A 471 -15.26 -22.02 -8.59
C ARG A 471 -15.19 -22.50 -7.14
N GLY A 472 -15.58 -21.68 -6.16
CA GLY A 472 -15.41 -21.96 -4.74
C GLY A 472 -13.95 -21.79 -4.25
N GLU A 473 -12.97 -21.66 -5.16
CA GLU A 473 -11.56 -21.38 -4.89
C GLU A 473 -11.05 -20.27 -5.81
N ALA A 474 -10.00 -19.57 -5.39
CA ALA A 474 -9.33 -18.59 -6.22
C ALA A 474 -7.81 -18.75 -6.13
N MET A 475 -7.14 -18.56 -7.25
CA MET A 475 -5.68 -18.48 -7.33
C MET A 475 -5.29 -17.34 -8.27
N LEU A 476 -4.69 -16.32 -7.70
CA LEU A 476 -4.05 -15.21 -8.40
C LEU A 476 -2.55 -15.22 -8.11
N PHE A 477 -1.74 -14.75 -9.04
CA PHE A 477 -0.37 -14.34 -8.76
C PHE A 477 -0.11 -12.98 -9.40
N SER A 478 -0.54 -11.96 -8.66
CA SER A 478 -0.50 -10.57 -9.09
C SER A 478 0.92 -10.02 -9.10
N ARG A 479 1.19 -9.04 -9.98
CA ARG A 479 2.44 -8.27 -9.96
C ARG A 479 2.41 -7.20 -8.87
N SER A 480 1.34 -6.41 -8.83
CA SER A 480 1.15 -5.32 -7.88
C SER A 480 0.01 -5.59 -6.91
N GLY A 481 0.00 -4.90 -5.73
CA GLY A 481 -1.01 -5.09 -4.70
C GLY A 481 -0.97 -4.04 -3.63
#